data_fd233c5524d5deff7a9be956578bd904
#
_entry.id   fd233c5524d5deff7a9be956578bd904
#
_cell.length_a   1.000
_cell.length_b   1.000
_cell.length_c   1.000
_cell.angle_alpha   90.00
_cell.angle_beta   90.00
_cell.angle_gamma   90.00
#
_symmetry.space_group_name_H-M   'P 1'
#
loop_
_entity.id
_entity.type
_entity.pdbx_description
1 polymer ?
#
loop_
_entity_poly.entity_id
_entity_poly.type
_entity_poly.pdbx_seq_one_letter_code
_entity_poly.pdbx_strand_id
1 'polypeptide(L)'
;GDYADGWSETPEVLDFLIEYQKKQRCLFLRGNHDALCREFLLGKEMDTLWRLHGGKATEKAYRNVSAERKKAHIDFINSLENYYLDSKNRLFLHAGFTNLRGIAHEHFEQMYYWDRTLWELACSVSLPKTDKYYPNRLKLYNEIYIGHTPTTRLGTDKPLIINGVANVDTGAGFKGRLTVMDIETKQYWQSEPVYKLY
;
A
#
# COMPACT_ATOMS: atom_id res chain seq x y z
N GLY A 1 0.84 0.95 3.21
CA GLY A 1 -0.63 1.05 3.20
C GLY A 1 -1.29 -0.30 3.24
N ASP A 2 -2.62 -0.27 3.32
CA ASP A 2 -3.47 -1.46 3.50
C ASP A 2 -3.15 -2.19 4.82
N TYR A 3 -3.12 -1.42 5.92
CA TYR A 3 -3.02 -1.95 7.28
C TYR A 3 -4.36 -2.52 7.77
N ALA A 4 -5.45 -2.15 7.11
CA ALA A 4 -6.81 -2.59 7.38
C ALA A 4 -7.30 -3.61 6.36
N ASP A 5 -8.39 -4.29 6.73
CA ASP A 5 -9.11 -5.29 5.95
C ASP A 5 -8.38 -6.63 5.75
N GLY A 6 -9.07 -7.58 5.16
CA GLY A 6 -8.56 -8.92 4.85
C GLY A 6 -8.64 -9.90 6.03
N TRP A 7 -8.11 -9.53 7.18
CA TRP A 7 -7.96 -10.40 8.36
C TRP A 7 -8.68 -9.86 9.58
N SER A 8 -8.76 -10.66 10.66
CA SER A 8 -9.59 -10.36 11.84
C SER A 8 -9.00 -9.31 12.78
N GLU A 9 -7.71 -9.02 12.69
CA GLU A 9 -6.97 -8.23 13.68
C GLU A 9 -6.72 -6.77 13.23
N THR A 10 -7.56 -6.20 12.38
CA THR A 10 -7.42 -4.78 11.98
C THR A 10 -7.28 -3.82 13.18
N PRO A 11 -8.10 -3.91 14.25
CA PRO A 11 -7.91 -3.04 15.43
C PRO A 11 -6.55 -3.23 16.11
N GLU A 12 -6.09 -4.46 16.25
CA GLU A 12 -4.83 -4.82 16.90
C GLU A 12 -3.61 -4.34 16.07
N VAL A 13 -3.70 -4.43 14.76
CA VAL A 13 -2.67 -3.91 13.83
C VAL A 13 -2.56 -2.39 13.98
N LEU A 14 -3.69 -1.67 13.99
CA LEU A 14 -3.67 -0.21 14.13
C LEU A 14 -3.13 0.22 15.50
N ASP A 15 -3.53 -0.45 16.60
CA ASP A 15 -2.96 -0.22 17.93
C ASP A 15 -1.44 -0.44 17.92
N PHE A 16 -0.99 -1.55 17.34
CA PHE A 16 0.43 -1.86 17.25
C PHE A 16 1.21 -0.75 16.53
N LEU A 17 0.69 -0.26 15.39
CA LEU A 17 1.35 0.80 14.62
C LEU A 17 1.37 2.13 15.37
N ILE A 18 0.27 2.48 16.05
CA ILE A 18 0.18 3.67 16.92
C ILE A 18 1.25 3.62 18.03
N GLU A 19 1.44 2.47 18.68
CA GLU A 19 2.44 2.33 19.73
C GLU A 19 3.87 2.22 19.16
N TYR A 20 4.03 1.59 18.00
CA TYR A 20 5.34 1.41 17.38
C TYR A 20 5.97 2.73 16.93
N GLN A 21 5.18 3.66 16.37
CA GLN A 21 5.67 4.97 15.95
C GLN A 21 6.20 5.84 17.10
N LYS A 22 5.78 5.57 18.35
CA LYS A 22 6.31 6.25 19.54
C LYS A 22 7.74 5.80 19.89
N LYS A 23 8.13 4.61 19.43
CA LYS A 23 9.42 3.97 19.74
C LYS A 23 10.42 4.08 18.60
N GLN A 24 9.94 4.16 17.37
CA GLN A 24 10.75 4.18 16.16
C GLN A 24 10.26 5.27 15.21
N ARG A 25 11.19 5.92 14.52
CA ARG A 25 10.82 6.83 13.44
C ARG A 25 10.21 6.04 12.29
N CYS A 26 8.93 6.22 12.08
CA CYS A 26 8.16 5.58 11.02
C CYS A 26 7.52 6.61 10.12
N LEU A 27 7.33 6.24 8.87
CA LEU A 27 6.46 6.92 7.92
C LEU A 27 5.47 5.89 7.41
N PHE A 28 4.20 6.18 7.55
CA PHE A 28 3.12 5.28 7.14
C PHE A 28 2.42 5.85 5.92
N LEU A 29 2.30 5.02 4.88
CA LEU A 29 1.62 5.39 3.64
C LEU A 29 0.18 4.91 3.68
N ARG A 30 -0.73 5.68 3.07
CA ARG A 30 -2.13 5.34 2.96
C ARG A 30 -2.35 4.34 1.84
N GLY A 31 -3.07 3.26 2.14
CA GLY A 31 -3.63 2.35 1.16
C GLY A 31 -5.13 2.60 0.94
N ASN A 32 -5.69 2.00 -0.10
CA ASN A 32 -7.11 2.14 -0.38
C ASN A 32 -7.99 1.46 0.70
N HIS A 33 -7.53 0.36 1.29
CA HIS A 33 -8.24 -0.29 2.38
C HIS A 33 -8.21 0.54 3.66
N ASP A 34 -7.15 1.30 3.92
CA ASP A 34 -7.12 2.25 5.05
C ASP A 34 -8.15 3.37 4.86
N ALA A 35 -8.26 3.92 3.64
CA ALA A 35 -9.25 4.93 3.32
C ALA A 35 -10.68 4.39 3.47
N LEU A 36 -10.96 3.16 3.01
CA LEU A 36 -12.26 2.51 3.16
C LEU A 36 -12.58 2.20 4.64
N CYS A 37 -11.61 1.69 5.41
CA CYS A 37 -11.77 1.46 6.84
C CYS A 37 -12.11 2.75 7.59
N ARG A 38 -11.47 3.86 7.24
CA ARG A 38 -11.80 5.18 7.80
C ARG A 38 -13.25 5.57 7.53
N GLU A 39 -13.72 5.43 6.29
CA GLU A 39 -15.11 5.73 5.92
C GLU A 39 -16.10 4.87 6.74
N PHE A 40 -15.81 3.58 6.89
CA PHE A 40 -16.56 2.68 7.74
C PHE A 40 -16.59 3.15 9.20
N LEU A 41 -15.44 3.51 9.77
CA LEU A 41 -15.34 3.97 11.18
C LEU A 41 -16.06 5.30 11.41
N LEU A 42 -16.17 6.14 10.38
CA LEU A 42 -16.96 7.38 10.39
C LEU A 42 -18.48 7.13 10.25
N GLY A 43 -18.92 5.88 10.12
CA GLY A 43 -20.33 5.50 10.04
C GLY A 43 -20.93 5.58 8.63
N LYS A 44 -20.11 5.67 7.57
CA LYS A 44 -20.63 5.56 6.21
C LYS A 44 -21.17 4.16 5.94
N GLU A 45 -22.24 4.09 5.19
CA GLU A 45 -22.72 2.83 4.63
C GLU A 45 -21.73 2.33 3.58
N MET A 46 -21.22 1.11 3.82
CA MET A 46 -20.22 0.48 2.95
C MET A 46 -20.89 -0.44 1.94
N ASP A 47 -20.36 -0.44 0.73
CA ASP A 47 -20.87 -1.29 -0.35
C ASP A 47 -20.54 -2.78 -0.17
N THR A 48 -21.21 -3.61 -0.96
CA THR A 48 -20.98 -5.06 -0.95
C THR A 48 -19.59 -5.42 -1.43
N LEU A 49 -19.00 -4.63 -2.33
CA LEU A 49 -17.70 -4.91 -2.92
C LEU A 49 -16.59 -4.77 -1.88
N TRP A 50 -16.64 -3.73 -1.03
CA TRP A 50 -15.70 -3.61 0.09
C TRP A 50 -15.78 -4.82 1.04
N ARG A 51 -17.01 -5.25 1.38
CA ARG A 51 -17.21 -6.42 2.25
C ARG A 51 -16.62 -7.69 1.66
N LEU A 52 -16.75 -7.90 0.35
CA LEU A 52 -16.17 -9.04 -0.37
C LEU A 52 -14.64 -8.99 -0.43
N HIS A 53 -14.06 -7.78 -0.44
CA HIS A 53 -12.60 -7.59 -0.52
C HIS A 53 -11.93 -7.43 0.85
N GLY A 54 -12.53 -7.96 1.91
CA GLY A 54 -11.91 -8.02 3.24
C GLY A 54 -12.58 -7.18 4.32
N GLY A 55 -13.41 -6.19 3.96
CA GLY A 55 -14.10 -5.31 4.90
C GLY A 55 -15.05 -6.03 5.86
N LYS A 56 -15.59 -7.20 5.48
CA LYS A 56 -16.42 -8.02 6.39
C LYS A 56 -15.66 -8.46 7.65
N ALA A 57 -14.37 -8.74 7.53
CA ALA A 57 -13.53 -9.08 8.68
C ALA A 57 -13.37 -7.85 9.60
N THR A 58 -13.13 -6.68 9.02
CA THR A 58 -13.05 -5.40 9.72
C THR A 58 -14.37 -5.06 10.44
N GLU A 59 -15.52 -5.16 9.76
CA GLU A 59 -16.84 -4.96 10.40
C GLU A 59 -17.02 -5.85 11.65
N LYS A 60 -16.62 -7.13 11.54
CA LYS A 60 -16.69 -8.07 12.65
C LYS A 60 -15.74 -7.69 13.80
N ALA A 61 -14.51 -7.33 13.47
CA ALA A 61 -13.48 -6.97 14.44
C ALA A 61 -13.86 -5.72 15.24
N TYR A 62 -14.52 -4.74 14.63
CA TYR A 62 -14.91 -3.49 15.27
C TYR A 62 -16.22 -3.53 16.08
N ARG A 63 -16.94 -4.65 16.15
CA ARG A 63 -18.25 -4.73 16.85
C ARG A 63 -18.20 -4.29 18.30
N ASN A 64 -17.17 -4.70 19.03
CA ASN A 64 -17.01 -4.44 20.46
C ASN A 64 -15.87 -3.46 20.79
N VAL A 65 -15.35 -2.74 19.79
CA VAL A 65 -14.29 -1.74 19.99
C VAL A 65 -14.91 -0.45 20.52
N SER A 66 -14.31 0.12 21.57
CA SER A 66 -14.80 1.35 22.19
C SER A 66 -14.74 2.56 21.28
N ALA A 67 -15.54 3.58 21.55
CA ALA A 67 -15.55 4.82 20.77
C ALA A 67 -14.19 5.53 20.82
N GLU A 68 -13.51 5.52 21.96
CA GLU A 68 -12.19 6.12 22.13
C GLU A 68 -11.13 5.43 21.28
N ARG A 69 -11.14 4.07 21.26
CA ARG A 69 -10.22 3.29 20.43
C ARG A 69 -10.49 3.51 18.94
N LYS A 70 -11.77 3.54 18.52
CA LYS A 70 -12.16 3.89 17.14
C LYS A 70 -11.67 5.28 16.75
N LYS A 71 -11.81 6.27 17.65
CA LYS A 71 -11.32 7.63 17.40
C LYS A 71 -9.80 7.65 17.22
N ALA A 72 -9.04 6.96 18.07
CA ALA A 72 -7.58 6.86 17.91
C ALA A 72 -7.18 6.24 16.57
N HIS A 73 -7.90 5.21 16.08
CA HIS A 73 -7.67 4.61 14.77
C HIS A 73 -7.99 5.57 13.63
N ILE A 74 -9.10 6.33 13.72
CA ILE A 74 -9.43 7.36 12.73
C ILE A 74 -8.34 8.43 12.68
N ASP A 75 -7.88 8.91 13.85
CA ASP A 75 -6.82 9.92 13.95
C ASP A 75 -5.50 9.38 13.32
N PHE A 76 -5.14 8.12 13.58
CA PHE A 76 -3.99 7.47 12.96
C PHE A 76 -4.14 7.37 11.44
N ILE A 77 -5.28 6.88 10.94
CA ILE A 77 -5.51 6.76 9.49
C ILE A 77 -5.49 8.14 8.81
N ASN A 78 -5.98 9.20 9.49
CA ASN A 78 -5.88 10.57 8.97
C ASN A 78 -4.44 11.06 8.87
N SER A 79 -3.51 10.55 9.69
CA SER A 79 -2.09 10.92 9.68
C SER A 79 -1.26 10.19 8.62
N LEU A 80 -1.84 9.22 7.91
CA LEU A 80 -1.13 8.49 6.85
C LEU A 80 -0.81 9.40 5.67
N GLU A 81 0.43 9.33 5.21
CA GLU A 81 0.90 10.08 4.05
C GLU A 81 0.46 9.43 2.74
N ASN A 82 0.22 10.22 1.72
CA ASN A 82 -0.15 9.71 0.40
C ASN A 82 1.06 9.18 -0.37
N TYR A 83 2.22 9.82 -0.21
CA TYR A 83 3.49 9.42 -0.77
C TYR A 83 4.64 10.00 0.05
N TYR A 84 5.82 9.45 -0.17
CA TYR A 84 7.07 10.00 0.35
C TYR A 84 8.12 10.03 -0.75
N LEU A 85 8.82 11.15 -0.88
CA LEU A 85 9.94 11.33 -1.79
C LEU A 85 11.19 11.60 -0.95
N ASP A 86 12.19 10.75 -1.05
CA ASP A 86 13.42 10.90 -0.29
C ASP A 86 14.47 11.77 -0.99
N SER A 87 15.56 12.07 -0.28
CA SER A 87 16.67 12.88 -0.81
C SER A 87 17.44 12.25 -1.95
N LYS A 88 17.28 10.93 -2.19
CA LYS A 88 17.86 10.21 -3.32
C LYS A 88 16.91 10.14 -4.52
N ASN A 89 15.82 10.94 -4.53
CA ASN A 89 14.77 10.91 -5.54
C ASN A 89 14.14 9.52 -5.72
N ARG A 90 13.94 8.78 -4.61
CA ARG A 90 13.19 7.54 -4.58
C ARG A 90 11.77 7.82 -4.08
N LEU A 91 10.79 7.41 -4.84
CA LEU A 91 9.38 7.62 -4.55
C LEU A 91 8.77 6.39 -3.89
N PHE A 92 8.05 6.61 -2.81
CA PHE A 92 7.31 5.59 -2.07
C PHE A 92 5.83 5.97 -2.04
N LEU A 93 4.95 5.09 -2.48
CA LEU A 93 3.51 5.26 -2.42
C LEU A 93 2.81 3.90 -2.43
N HIS A 94 1.51 3.87 -2.13
CA HIS A 94 0.80 2.59 -2.07
C HIS A 94 0.55 2.00 -3.47
N ALA A 95 0.09 2.80 -4.44
CA ALA A 95 -0.32 2.29 -5.76
C ALA A 95 0.42 2.95 -6.93
N GLY A 96 0.13 4.22 -7.23
CA GLY A 96 0.76 4.88 -8.35
C GLY A 96 0.34 6.34 -8.51
N PHE A 97 0.55 6.88 -9.70
CA PHE A 97 0.16 8.23 -10.10
C PHE A 97 0.02 8.28 -11.62
N THR A 98 -0.78 9.20 -12.15
CA THR A 98 -1.06 9.30 -13.59
C THR A 98 -0.43 10.52 -14.26
N ASN A 99 -0.10 11.55 -13.49
CA ASN A 99 0.39 12.81 -14.02
C ASN A 99 1.80 12.67 -14.64
N LEU A 100 1.95 13.11 -15.89
CA LEU A 100 3.21 13.02 -16.64
C LEU A 100 4.31 13.96 -16.10
N ARG A 101 3.97 14.94 -15.27
CA ARG A 101 4.90 15.86 -14.61
C ARG A 101 5.36 15.37 -13.24
N GLY A 102 4.82 14.25 -12.77
CA GLY A 102 5.21 13.59 -11.52
C GLY A 102 4.20 13.74 -10.39
N ILE A 103 4.55 13.12 -9.27
CA ILE A 103 3.69 12.90 -8.10
C ILE A 103 3.13 14.20 -7.52
N ALA A 104 3.93 15.26 -7.44
CA ALA A 104 3.52 16.56 -6.89
C ALA A 104 2.47 17.30 -7.75
N HIS A 105 2.24 16.82 -8.97
CA HIS A 105 1.26 17.36 -9.91
C HIS A 105 0.03 16.46 -10.08
N GLU A 106 -0.08 15.39 -9.29
CA GLU A 106 -1.26 14.54 -9.35
C GLU A 106 -2.50 15.31 -8.86
N HIS A 107 -3.55 15.32 -9.66
CA HIS A 107 -4.76 16.09 -9.39
C HIS A 107 -5.77 15.30 -8.55
N PHE A 108 -5.72 14.00 -8.62
CA PHE A 108 -6.66 13.13 -7.95
C PHE A 108 -5.96 12.33 -6.86
N GLU A 109 -6.15 12.73 -5.61
CA GLU A 109 -5.53 12.11 -4.44
C GLU A 109 -5.71 10.58 -4.42
N GLN A 110 -6.86 10.10 -4.89
CA GLN A 110 -7.14 8.67 -4.95
C GLN A 110 -6.16 7.88 -5.82
N MET A 111 -5.50 8.51 -6.79
CA MET A 111 -4.51 7.82 -7.62
C MET A 111 -3.35 7.28 -6.80
N TYR A 112 -2.94 7.97 -5.75
CA TYR A 112 -1.84 7.50 -4.89
C TYR A 112 -2.07 6.10 -4.31
N TYR A 113 -3.31 5.70 -4.12
CA TYR A 113 -3.66 4.42 -3.49
C TYR A 113 -4.67 3.56 -4.27
N TRP A 114 -5.07 3.97 -5.49
CA TRP A 114 -5.93 3.17 -6.38
C TRP A 114 -5.35 2.91 -7.76
N ASP A 115 -4.32 3.65 -8.21
CA ASP A 115 -3.78 3.50 -9.57
C ASP A 115 -3.14 2.13 -9.76
N ARG A 116 -3.42 1.50 -10.90
CA ARG A 116 -2.75 0.27 -11.35
C ARG A 116 -1.91 0.50 -12.60
N THR A 117 -2.12 1.64 -13.27
CA THR A 117 -1.53 1.91 -14.58
C THR A 117 -0.02 2.13 -14.52
N LEU A 118 0.52 2.58 -13.38
CA LEU A 118 1.97 2.71 -13.20
C LEU A 118 2.66 1.34 -13.21
N TRP A 119 2.09 0.36 -12.49
CA TRP A 119 2.64 -1.00 -12.45
C TRP A 119 2.47 -1.71 -13.79
N GLU A 120 1.30 -1.61 -14.42
CA GLU A 120 1.03 -2.17 -15.75
C GLU A 120 1.98 -1.57 -16.79
N LEU A 121 2.22 -0.26 -16.74
CA LEU A 121 3.20 0.42 -17.59
C LEU A 121 4.61 -0.14 -17.37
N ALA A 122 5.05 -0.28 -16.12
CA ALA A 122 6.36 -0.84 -15.81
C ALA A 122 6.50 -2.28 -16.36
N CYS A 123 5.47 -3.11 -16.24
CA CYS A 123 5.48 -4.48 -16.75
C CYS A 123 5.46 -4.56 -18.29
N SER A 124 4.89 -3.58 -18.99
CA SER A 124 4.69 -3.61 -20.44
C SER A 124 5.85 -3.05 -21.23
N VAL A 125 6.71 -2.20 -20.64
CA VAL A 125 7.78 -1.52 -21.33
C VAL A 125 8.97 -2.44 -21.56
N SER A 126 9.34 -2.61 -22.84
CA SER A 126 10.55 -3.33 -23.29
C SER A 126 11.66 -2.42 -23.82
N LEU A 127 11.41 -1.11 -23.91
CA LEU A 127 12.39 -0.12 -24.38
C LEU A 127 13.47 0.13 -23.29
N PRO A 128 14.72 0.39 -23.68
CA PRO A 128 15.74 0.83 -22.71
C PRO A 128 15.42 2.25 -22.20
N LYS A 129 15.80 2.54 -20.96
CA LYS A 129 15.53 3.84 -20.31
C LYS A 129 16.10 5.05 -21.08
N THR A 130 17.10 4.82 -21.94
CA THR A 130 17.72 5.83 -22.81
C THR A 130 16.92 6.14 -24.07
N ASP A 131 15.92 5.32 -24.41
CA ASP A 131 15.09 5.53 -25.58
C ASP A 131 14.25 6.80 -25.42
N LYS A 132 14.09 7.56 -26.53
CA LYS A 132 13.28 8.78 -26.55
C LYS A 132 11.80 8.54 -26.28
N TYR A 133 11.30 7.35 -26.57
CA TYR A 133 9.91 6.94 -26.36
C TYR A 133 9.69 6.21 -25.02
N TYR A 134 10.74 6.04 -24.22
CA TYR A 134 10.58 5.46 -22.89
C TYR A 134 9.65 6.33 -22.04
N PRO A 135 8.66 5.73 -21.34
CA PRO A 135 7.63 6.47 -20.63
C PRO A 135 8.17 7.45 -19.59
N ASN A 136 7.73 8.70 -19.65
CA ASN A 136 8.24 9.76 -18.77
C ASN A 136 7.99 9.45 -17.28
N ARG A 137 6.84 8.90 -16.92
CA ARG A 137 6.54 8.54 -15.53
C ARG A 137 7.60 7.63 -14.89
N LEU A 138 8.21 6.73 -15.66
CA LEU A 138 9.26 5.82 -15.19
C LEU A 138 10.67 6.47 -15.20
N LYS A 139 10.82 7.69 -15.75
CA LYS A 139 12.09 8.45 -15.76
C LYS A 139 12.21 9.45 -14.62
N LEU A 140 11.08 9.89 -14.04
CA LEU A 140 11.03 11.01 -13.09
C LEU A 140 11.75 10.71 -11.77
N TYR A 141 11.83 9.44 -11.39
CA TYR A 141 12.39 9.00 -10.13
C TYR A 141 13.50 7.98 -10.37
N ASN A 142 14.46 7.93 -9.45
CA ASN A 142 15.53 6.93 -9.50
C ASN A 142 14.96 5.53 -9.27
N GLU A 143 14.06 5.41 -8.30
CA GLU A 143 13.34 4.19 -7.96
C GLU A 143 11.93 4.56 -7.50
N ILE A 144 10.96 3.67 -7.73
CA ILE A 144 9.58 3.82 -7.26
C ILE A 144 9.22 2.54 -6.51
N TYR A 145 8.71 2.68 -5.28
CA TYR A 145 8.28 1.56 -4.44
C TYR A 145 6.78 1.58 -4.29
N ILE A 146 6.13 0.47 -4.63
CA ILE A 146 4.67 0.32 -4.62
C ILE A 146 4.22 -1.00 -3.99
N GLY A 147 2.91 -1.09 -3.74
CA GLY A 147 2.15 -2.29 -3.42
C GLY A 147 0.87 -2.39 -4.24
N HIS A 148 -0.28 -2.60 -3.57
CA HIS A 148 -1.64 -2.54 -4.11
C HIS A 148 -2.01 -3.61 -5.16
N THR A 149 -1.09 -3.97 -6.01
CA THR A 149 -1.30 -5.02 -7.04
C THR A 149 -0.36 -6.18 -6.76
N PRO A 150 -0.85 -7.23 -6.07
CA PRO A 150 0.00 -8.31 -5.61
C PRO A 150 0.79 -8.99 -6.72
N THR A 151 2.08 -9.23 -6.48
CA THR A 151 2.96 -9.97 -7.42
C THR A 151 2.47 -11.40 -7.66
N THR A 152 1.64 -11.94 -6.76
CA THR A 152 0.97 -13.24 -6.94
C THR A 152 0.08 -13.29 -8.18
N ARG A 153 -0.40 -12.15 -8.68
CA ARG A 153 -1.10 -12.06 -9.97
C ARG A 153 -0.18 -12.35 -11.17
N LEU A 154 1.13 -12.19 -10.99
CA LEU A 154 2.16 -12.52 -11.98
C LEU A 154 2.82 -13.88 -11.71
N GLY A 155 2.22 -14.71 -10.85
CA GLY A 155 2.66 -16.09 -10.57
C GLY A 155 3.83 -16.19 -9.58
N THR A 156 4.15 -15.14 -8.82
CA THR A 156 5.23 -15.18 -7.82
C THR A 156 4.79 -14.58 -6.48
N ASP A 157 5.28 -15.13 -5.39
CA ASP A 157 5.13 -14.61 -4.03
C ASP A 157 6.37 -13.80 -3.56
N LYS A 158 7.22 -13.39 -4.51
CA LYS A 158 8.42 -12.59 -4.25
C LYS A 158 8.24 -11.15 -4.74
N PRO A 159 8.93 -10.16 -4.13
CA PRO A 159 8.95 -8.81 -4.68
C PRO A 159 9.53 -8.80 -6.09
N LEU A 160 9.02 -7.93 -6.93
CA LEU A 160 9.47 -7.75 -8.31
C LEU A 160 9.98 -6.33 -8.53
N ILE A 161 11.11 -6.21 -9.22
CA ILE A 161 11.66 -4.91 -9.63
C ILE A 161 11.70 -4.89 -11.16
N ILE A 162 10.86 -4.06 -11.77
CA ILE A 162 10.69 -3.96 -13.22
C ILE A 162 10.76 -2.48 -13.62
N ASN A 163 11.64 -2.14 -14.54
CA ASN A 163 11.79 -0.79 -15.10
C ASN A 163 11.91 0.33 -14.03
N GLY A 164 12.61 0.05 -12.92
CA GLY A 164 12.81 0.99 -11.81
C GLY A 164 11.64 1.07 -10.82
N VAL A 165 10.59 0.25 -10.99
CA VAL A 165 9.47 0.12 -10.06
C VAL A 165 9.64 -1.18 -9.26
N ALA A 166 9.79 -1.05 -7.96
CA ALA A 166 9.84 -2.15 -6.99
C ALA A 166 8.44 -2.37 -6.39
N ASN A 167 7.79 -3.45 -6.78
CA ASN A 167 6.54 -3.88 -6.18
C ASN A 167 6.84 -4.87 -5.04
N VAL A 168 6.51 -4.46 -3.81
CA VAL A 168 6.76 -5.23 -2.59
C VAL A 168 5.51 -5.90 -2.03
N ASP A 169 4.36 -5.74 -2.68
CA ASP A 169 3.13 -6.44 -2.32
C ASP A 169 3.20 -7.89 -2.82
N THR A 170 3.45 -8.79 -1.91
CA THR A 170 3.54 -10.21 -2.17
C THR A 170 2.30 -10.98 -1.72
N GLY A 171 1.18 -10.28 -1.60
CA GLY A 171 -0.16 -10.83 -1.42
C GLY A 171 -0.54 -11.15 0.01
N ALA A 172 0.00 -10.46 1.02
CA ALA A 172 -0.32 -10.67 2.44
C ALA A 172 -1.82 -10.52 2.76
N GLY A 173 -2.53 -9.63 2.06
CA GLY A 173 -3.99 -9.49 2.18
C GLY A 173 -4.79 -10.68 1.68
N PHE A 174 -4.16 -11.67 1.04
CA PHE A 174 -4.78 -12.86 0.45
C PHE A 174 -4.05 -14.14 0.88
N LYS A 175 -3.47 -14.88 -0.06
CA LYS A 175 -2.77 -16.15 0.19
C LYS A 175 -1.24 -16.02 0.17
N GLY A 176 -0.73 -14.82 0.05
CA GLY A 176 0.70 -14.55 -0.02
C GLY A 176 1.35 -14.30 1.34
N ARG A 177 2.43 -13.53 1.33
CA ARG A 177 3.31 -13.28 2.46
C ARG A 177 3.43 -11.77 2.72
N LEU A 178 3.66 -11.39 3.97
CA LEU A 178 4.13 -10.04 4.28
C LEU A 178 5.61 -9.95 3.93
N THR A 179 5.99 -8.91 3.20
CA THR A 179 7.38 -8.66 2.79
C THR A 179 7.91 -7.38 3.41
N VAL A 180 9.12 -7.46 3.94
CA VAL A 180 9.93 -6.30 4.36
C VAL A 180 11.17 -6.27 3.49
N MET A 181 11.53 -5.12 2.92
CA MET A 181 12.68 -4.96 2.04
C MET A 181 13.62 -3.87 2.54
N ASP A 182 14.90 -4.16 2.58
CA ASP A 182 15.96 -3.15 2.69
C ASP A 182 16.10 -2.44 1.34
N ILE A 183 15.83 -1.14 1.34
CA ILE A 183 15.81 -0.34 0.10
C ILE A 183 17.21 -0.04 -0.47
N GLU A 184 18.28 -0.19 0.31
CA GLU A 184 19.65 0.00 -0.19
C GLU A 184 20.19 -1.28 -0.83
N THR A 185 20.04 -2.40 -0.15
CA THR A 185 20.58 -3.70 -0.61
C THR A 185 19.62 -4.50 -1.46
N LYS A 186 18.32 -4.18 -1.43
CA LYS A 186 17.20 -4.95 -2.02
C LYS A 186 17.03 -6.34 -1.39
N GLN A 187 17.73 -6.61 -0.30
CA GLN A 187 17.46 -7.79 0.49
C GLN A 187 16.08 -7.71 1.10
N TYR A 188 15.36 -8.81 1.13
CA TYR A 188 14.02 -8.86 1.69
C TYR A 188 13.82 -10.09 2.59
N TRP A 189 12.87 -9.96 3.49
CA TRP A 189 12.42 -11.00 4.41
C TRP A 189 10.91 -11.15 4.26
N GLN A 190 10.42 -12.36 4.45
CA GLN A 190 9.01 -12.67 4.31
C GLN A 190 8.50 -13.47 5.51
N SER A 191 7.24 -13.22 5.86
CA SER A 191 6.52 -14.08 6.80
C SER A 191 6.25 -15.46 6.18
N GLU A 192 5.75 -16.40 6.97
CA GLU A 192 4.98 -17.53 6.45
C GLU A 192 3.79 -17.01 5.64
N PRO A 193 3.20 -17.82 4.73
CA PRO A 193 1.97 -17.44 4.06
C PRO A 193 0.89 -17.06 5.07
N VAL A 194 0.35 -15.83 4.96
CA VAL A 194 -0.48 -15.24 6.00
C VAL A 194 -1.71 -16.10 6.32
N TYR A 195 -2.34 -16.72 5.31
CA TYR A 195 -3.49 -17.61 5.50
C TYR A 195 -3.22 -18.86 6.38
N LYS A 196 -1.95 -19.17 6.68
CA LYS A 196 -1.56 -20.26 7.59
C LYS A 196 -1.45 -19.82 9.03
N LEU A 197 -1.53 -18.52 9.29
CA LEU A 197 -1.43 -17.92 10.62
C LEU A 197 -2.82 -17.74 11.27
N TYR A 198 -3.90 -17.97 10.50
CA TYR A 198 -5.30 -17.82 10.89
C TYR A 198 -6.08 -19.11 10.80
#